data_c833705112ecae7d0e817f9ff6ea2b16
#
_entry.id   c833705112ecae7d0e817f9ff6ea2b16
#
_cell.length_a   1.000
_cell.length_b   1.000
_cell.length_c   1.000
_cell.angle_alpha   90.00
_cell.angle_beta   90.00
_cell.angle_gamma   90.00
#
_symmetry.space_group_name_H-M   'P 1'
#
loop_
_entity.id
_entity.type
_entity.pdbx_description
1 polymer ?
#
loop_
_entity_poly.entity_id
_entity_poly.type
_entity_poly.pdbx_seq_one_letter_code
_entity_poly.pdbx_strand_id
1 'polypeptide(L)'
;MFQKDLLKNKRILVSGGGSGLGKAMATRYLELGADVYICGRRKSVLDETAKELMDMHGGSVKSISCDIKVPEAIEDMVNEIWSEGPLTGLLNNAAGNFISRTEDLSPRAFTAISNIVFNGTFYMTNAIGKRWLAENLKGSIISILTTWIDSSGPYTVPSAMSKS
;
A
#
# COMPACT_ATOMS: atom_id res chain seq x y z
N MET A 1 4.26 7.21 23.53
CA MET A 1 4.84 8.24 22.64
C MET A 1 3.77 8.91 21.78
N PHE A 2 2.78 8.17 21.24
CA PHE A 2 1.62 8.76 20.56
C PHE A 2 0.41 8.75 21.49
N GLN A 3 -0.46 9.76 21.37
CA GLN A 3 -1.72 9.79 22.10
C GLN A 3 -2.62 8.63 21.67
N LYS A 4 -3.38 8.08 22.59
CA LYS A 4 -4.44 7.13 22.27
C LYS A 4 -5.44 7.83 21.33
N ASP A 5 -5.98 7.07 20.37
CA ASP A 5 -6.97 7.55 19.40
C ASP A 5 -6.51 8.72 18.51
N LEU A 6 -5.17 8.90 18.32
CA LEU A 6 -4.60 9.94 17.45
C LEU A 6 -5.17 9.89 16.03
N LEU A 7 -5.49 8.69 15.53
CA LEU A 7 -6.02 8.47 14.19
C LEU A 7 -7.52 8.14 14.18
N LYS A 8 -8.23 8.44 15.27
CA LYS A 8 -9.68 8.26 15.33
C LYS A 8 -10.37 9.01 14.18
N ASN A 9 -11.34 8.35 13.56
CA ASN A 9 -12.05 8.84 12.36
C ASN A 9 -11.15 9.00 11.10
N LYS A 10 -9.97 8.40 11.10
CA LYS A 10 -9.14 8.28 9.91
C LYS A 10 -9.38 6.94 9.23
N ARG A 11 -9.48 6.95 7.92
CA ARG A 11 -9.64 5.77 7.06
C ARG A 11 -8.39 5.66 6.19
N ILE A 12 -7.60 4.62 6.39
CA ILE A 12 -6.26 4.51 5.80
C ILE A 12 -6.17 3.23 4.98
N LEU A 13 -5.80 3.36 3.70
CA LEU A 13 -5.51 2.24 2.82
C LEU A 13 -4.01 1.95 2.82
N VAL A 14 -3.66 0.68 3.03
CA VAL A 14 -2.29 0.17 3.01
C VAL A 14 -2.13 -0.84 1.87
N SER A 15 -1.39 -0.50 0.84
CA SER A 15 -1.05 -1.46 -0.21
C SER A 15 0.02 -2.44 0.29
N GLY A 16 -0.15 -3.74 -0.02
CA GLY A 16 0.72 -4.79 0.52
C GLY A 16 0.56 -5.00 2.04
N GLY A 17 -0.63 -4.70 2.58
CA GLY A 17 -0.91 -4.74 4.02
C GLY A 17 -1.01 -6.13 4.66
N GLY A 18 -0.98 -7.21 3.87
CA GLY A 18 -1.16 -8.58 4.38
C GLY A 18 0.09 -9.21 5.02
N SER A 19 1.25 -8.58 4.99
CA SER A 19 2.47 -9.14 5.56
C SER A 19 3.57 -8.08 5.75
N GLY A 20 4.64 -8.44 6.49
CA GLY A 20 5.85 -7.64 6.63
C GLY A 20 5.60 -6.22 7.12
N LEU A 21 6.27 -5.24 6.51
CA LEU A 21 6.16 -3.83 6.90
C LEU A 21 4.73 -3.29 6.75
N GLY A 22 4.02 -3.69 5.68
CA GLY A 22 2.63 -3.26 5.46
C GLY A 22 1.71 -3.70 6.60
N LYS A 23 1.81 -4.97 7.04
CA LYS A 23 1.07 -5.48 8.19
C LYS A 23 1.45 -4.73 9.47
N ALA A 24 2.74 -4.52 9.74
CA ALA A 24 3.19 -3.81 10.93
C ALA A 24 2.68 -2.36 11.00
N MET A 25 2.67 -1.66 9.85
CA MET A 25 2.14 -0.29 9.77
C MET A 25 0.61 -0.27 9.91
N ALA A 26 -0.10 -1.22 9.28
CA ALA A 26 -1.54 -1.40 9.43
C ALA A 26 -1.92 -1.64 10.90
N THR A 27 -1.17 -2.52 11.60
CA THR A 27 -1.34 -2.75 13.04
C THR A 27 -1.22 -1.44 13.81
N ARG A 28 -0.18 -0.66 13.53
CA ARG A 28 0.03 0.58 14.28
C ARG A 28 -1.06 1.63 14.01
N TYR A 29 -1.56 1.73 12.79
CA TYR A 29 -2.70 2.61 12.49
C TYR A 29 -3.97 2.18 13.22
N LEU A 30 -4.24 0.88 13.26
CA LEU A 30 -5.38 0.32 14.00
C LEU A 30 -5.29 0.62 15.51
N GLU A 31 -4.12 0.39 16.14
CA GLU A 31 -3.87 0.71 17.55
C GLU A 31 -4.05 2.20 17.87
N LEU A 32 -3.86 3.07 16.91
CA LEU A 32 -4.08 4.51 17.05
C LEU A 32 -5.50 4.95 16.70
N GLY A 33 -6.41 4.00 16.48
CA GLY A 33 -7.84 4.24 16.30
C GLY A 33 -8.32 4.49 14.86
N ALA A 34 -7.48 4.20 13.84
CA ALA A 34 -7.91 4.29 12.44
C ALA A 34 -8.75 3.08 12.02
N ASP A 35 -9.68 3.31 11.08
CA ASP A 35 -10.23 2.24 10.24
C ASP A 35 -9.21 1.93 9.14
N VAL A 36 -8.80 0.67 9.04
CA VAL A 36 -7.72 0.27 8.15
C VAL A 36 -8.26 -0.57 7.00
N TYR A 37 -7.86 -0.25 5.78
CA TYR A 37 -8.05 -1.05 4.59
C TYR A 37 -6.71 -1.63 4.19
N ILE A 38 -6.64 -2.93 3.96
CA ILE A 38 -5.42 -3.58 3.45
C ILE A 38 -5.70 -4.20 2.10
N CYS A 39 -4.84 -3.95 1.12
CA CYS A 39 -4.99 -4.54 -0.19
C CYS A 39 -3.73 -5.27 -0.66
N GLY A 40 -3.94 -6.19 -1.60
CA GLY A 40 -2.90 -6.99 -2.23
C GLY A 40 -3.49 -8.15 -3.02
N ARG A 41 -2.64 -8.98 -3.63
CA ARG A 41 -3.10 -10.05 -4.55
C ARG A 41 -3.61 -11.31 -3.84
N ARG A 42 -3.12 -11.61 -2.63
CA ARG A 42 -3.40 -12.86 -1.93
C ARG A 42 -4.54 -12.66 -0.93
N LYS A 43 -5.78 -12.88 -1.40
CA LYS A 43 -6.99 -12.64 -0.57
C LYS A 43 -6.96 -13.39 0.76
N SER A 44 -6.58 -14.67 0.77
CA SER A 44 -6.54 -15.47 2.01
C SER A 44 -5.58 -14.89 3.05
N VAL A 45 -4.38 -14.44 2.63
CA VAL A 45 -3.40 -13.82 3.53
C VAL A 45 -3.92 -12.49 4.09
N LEU A 46 -4.64 -11.72 3.26
CA LEU A 46 -5.25 -10.47 3.71
C LEU A 46 -6.36 -10.72 4.73
N ASP A 47 -7.21 -11.73 4.48
CA ASP A 47 -8.31 -12.08 5.37
C ASP A 47 -7.81 -12.58 6.73
N GLU A 48 -6.80 -13.45 6.73
CA GLU A 48 -6.13 -13.92 7.95
C GLU A 48 -5.53 -12.75 8.72
N THR A 49 -4.82 -11.86 8.02
CA THR A 49 -4.23 -10.67 8.64
C THR A 49 -5.29 -9.74 9.21
N ALA A 50 -6.36 -9.45 8.48
CA ALA A 50 -7.44 -8.59 8.97
C ALA A 50 -8.09 -9.16 10.23
N LYS A 51 -8.37 -10.47 10.22
CA LYS A 51 -8.93 -11.16 11.38
C LYS A 51 -7.98 -11.09 12.58
N GLU A 52 -6.71 -11.45 12.38
CA GLU A 52 -5.69 -11.44 13.44
C GLU A 52 -5.58 -10.05 14.10
N LEU A 53 -5.52 -8.99 13.28
CA LEU A 53 -5.39 -7.63 13.78
C LEU A 53 -6.63 -7.20 14.59
N MET A 54 -7.83 -7.52 14.13
CA MET A 54 -9.07 -7.22 14.84
C MET A 54 -9.20 -8.03 16.14
N ASP A 55 -8.80 -9.30 16.12
CA ASP A 55 -8.83 -10.17 17.31
C ASP A 55 -7.87 -9.66 18.40
N MET A 56 -6.69 -9.13 18.02
CA MET A 56 -5.67 -8.67 18.96
C MET A 56 -5.89 -7.23 19.45
N HIS A 57 -6.38 -6.34 18.60
CA HIS A 57 -6.40 -4.91 18.90
C HIS A 57 -7.80 -4.30 18.88
N GLY A 58 -8.81 -5.05 18.46
CA GLY A 58 -10.13 -4.51 18.17
C GLY A 58 -10.13 -3.62 16.93
N GLY A 59 -11.13 -2.75 16.80
CA GLY A 59 -11.25 -1.80 15.70
C GLY A 59 -11.72 -2.42 14.38
N SER A 60 -11.41 -1.79 13.25
CA SER A 60 -11.90 -2.17 11.93
C SER A 60 -10.74 -2.36 10.94
N VAL A 61 -10.61 -3.58 10.41
CA VAL A 61 -9.68 -3.88 9.30
C VAL A 61 -10.46 -4.57 8.19
N LYS A 62 -10.41 -4.01 6.98
CA LYS A 62 -11.01 -4.59 5.78
C LYS A 62 -9.95 -5.01 4.78
N SER A 63 -10.13 -6.20 4.23
CA SER A 63 -9.20 -6.81 3.28
C SER A 63 -9.82 -6.82 1.88
N ILE A 64 -9.11 -6.24 0.90
CA ILE A 64 -9.57 -6.19 -0.49
C ILE A 64 -8.51 -6.79 -1.40
N SER A 65 -8.91 -7.75 -2.24
CA SER A 65 -8.00 -8.30 -3.25
C SER A 65 -7.84 -7.31 -4.39
N CYS A 66 -6.61 -6.87 -4.64
CA CYS A 66 -6.30 -5.94 -5.72
C CYS A 66 -4.87 -6.17 -6.24
N ASP A 67 -4.72 -6.32 -7.55
CA ASP A 67 -3.41 -6.23 -8.20
C ASP A 67 -3.19 -4.77 -8.64
N ILE A 68 -2.34 -4.06 -7.93
CA ILE A 68 -2.08 -2.64 -8.20
C ILE A 68 -1.41 -2.35 -9.56
N LYS A 69 -1.06 -3.38 -10.32
CA LYS A 69 -0.62 -3.22 -11.72
C LYS A 69 -1.78 -3.01 -12.68
N VAL A 70 -3.01 -3.23 -12.24
CA VAL A 70 -4.23 -3.18 -13.05
C VAL A 70 -5.06 -1.98 -12.62
N PRO A 71 -5.08 -0.88 -13.41
CA PRO A 71 -5.80 0.34 -13.07
C PRO A 71 -7.28 0.11 -12.78
N GLU A 72 -7.94 -0.76 -13.57
CA GLU A 72 -9.35 -1.09 -13.41
C GLU A 72 -9.64 -1.75 -12.06
N ALA A 73 -8.77 -2.67 -11.62
CA ALA A 73 -8.91 -3.30 -10.30
C ALA A 73 -8.72 -2.30 -9.15
N ILE A 74 -7.91 -1.27 -9.36
CA ILE A 74 -7.75 -0.17 -8.40
C ILE A 74 -9.02 0.66 -8.35
N GLU A 75 -9.61 1.03 -9.49
CA GLU A 75 -10.85 1.80 -9.54
C GLU A 75 -12.00 1.04 -8.86
N ASP A 76 -12.12 -0.27 -9.10
CA ASP A 76 -13.14 -1.12 -8.47
C ASP A 76 -12.97 -1.13 -6.94
N MET A 77 -11.73 -1.35 -6.46
CA MET A 77 -11.41 -1.30 -5.03
C MET A 77 -11.73 0.08 -4.43
N VAL A 78 -11.36 1.16 -5.11
CA VAL A 78 -11.62 2.51 -4.63
C VAL A 78 -13.12 2.81 -4.60
N ASN A 79 -13.89 2.33 -5.60
CA ASN A 79 -15.36 2.42 -5.60
C ASN A 79 -15.97 1.70 -4.38
N GLU A 80 -15.51 0.48 -4.10
CA GLU A 80 -15.94 -0.29 -2.92
C GLU A 80 -15.67 0.48 -1.63
N ILE A 81 -14.45 1.00 -1.44
CA ILE A 81 -14.10 1.77 -0.25
C ILE A 81 -14.93 3.05 -0.13
N TRP A 82 -15.12 3.78 -1.23
CA TRP A 82 -15.88 5.04 -1.23
C TRP A 82 -17.37 4.86 -0.97
N SER A 83 -17.95 3.68 -1.28
CA SER A 83 -19.34 3.38 -0.92
C SER A 83 -19.59 3.43 0.60
N GLU A 84 -18.56 3.26 1.40
CA GLU A 84 -18.60 3.35 2.86
C GLU A 84 -18.11 4.72 3.38
N GLY A 85 -17.49 5.51 2.53
CA GLY A 85 -16.98 6.85 2.81
C GLY A 85 -15.53 7.05 2.33
N PRO A 86 -15.05 8.28 2.27
CA PRO A 86 -13.76 8.62 1.70
C PRO A 86 -12.60 8.15 2.57
N LEU A 87 -11.48 7.82 1.92
CA LEU A 87 -10.19 7.65 2.60
C LEU A 87 -9.66 9.00 3.08
N THR A 88 -8.88 8.98 4.15
CA THR A 88 -8.10 10.12 4.65
C THR A 88 -6.60 9.91 4.49
N GLY A 89 -6.17 8.69 4.18
CA GLY A 89 -4.76 8.35 3.98
C GLY A 89 -4.54 7.19 3.03
N LEU A 90 -3.42 7.26 2.31
CA LEU A 90 -2.89 6.20 1.45
C LEU A 90 -1.45 5.91 1.86
N LEU A 91 -1.14 4.64 2.13
CA LEU A 91 0.21 4.14 2.28
C LEU A 91 0.58 3.25 1.09
N ASN A 92 1.42 3.78 0.21
CA ASN A 92 2.06 3.04 -0.87
C ASN A 92 3.24 2.24 -0.32
N ASN A 93 2.98 0.97 0.00
CA ASN A 93 3.98 0.07 0.56
C ASN A 93 4.20 -1.17 -0.31
N ALA A 94 3.21 -1.57 -1.11
CA ALA A 94 3.36 -2.74 -1.98
C ALA A 94 4.61 -2.62 -2.85
N ALA A 95 5.46 -3.63 -2.79
CA ALA A 95 6.72 -3.66 -3.49
C ALA A 95 7.10 -5.09 -3.91
N GLY A 96 8.14 -5.19 -4.69
CA GLY A 96 8.80 -6.42 -5.07
C GLY A 96 10.24 -6.15 -5.43
N ASN A 97 11.04 -7.19 -5.49
CA ASN A 97 12.39 -7.09 -6.01
C ASN A 97 12.82 -8.40 -6.68
N PHE A 98 13.78 -8.31 -7.60
CA PHE A 98 14.54 -9.42 -8.13
C PHE A 98 15.99 -9.25 -7.68
N ILE A 99 16.47 -10.17 -6.87
CA ILE A 99 17.88 -10.18 -6.44
C ILE A 99 18.68 -10.83 -7.54
N SER A 100 19.30 -10.00 -8.38
CA SER A 100 20.09 -10.41 -9.54
C SER A 100 21.17 -9.38 -9.83
N ARG A 101 22.29 -9.81 -10.40
CA ARG A 101 23.29 -8.90 -10.96
C ARG A 101 22.65 -8.12 -12.11
N THR A 102 23.04 -6.89 -12.29
CA THR A 102 22.41 -6.02 -13.32
C THR A 102 22.58 -6.58 -14.73
N GLU A 103 23.77 -7.13 -15.03
CA GLU A 103 24.07 -7.74 -16.33
C GLU A 103 23.24 -9.00 -16.61
N ASP A 104 22.77 -9.70 -15.57
CA ASP A 104 21.98 -10.94 -15.68
C ASP A 104 20.46 -10.64 -15.65
N LEU A 105 20.08 -9.39 -15.43
CA LEU A 105 18.68 -9.01 -15.26
C LEU A 105 17.98 -8.91 -16.62
N SER A 106 16.99 -9.77 -16.87
CA SER A 106 16.21 -9.67 -18.09
C SER A 106 15.30 -8.43 -18.10
N PRO A 107 15.03 -7.84 -19.29
CA PRO A 107 14.06 -6.74 -19.41
C PRO A 107 12.68 -7.09 -18.81
N ARG A 108 12.23 -8.34 -18.94
CA ARG A 108 10.97 -8.83 -18.38
C ARG A 108 10.97 -8.78 -16.86
N ALA A 109 12.07 -9.20 -16.23
CA ALA A 109 12.20 -9.16 -14.76
C ALA A 109 12.20 -7.72 -14.25
N PHE A 110 12.93 -6.81 -14.92
CA PHE A 110 12.91 -5.38 -14.60
C PHE A 110 11.49 -4.80 -14.72
N THR A 111 10.81 -5.01 -15.84
CA THR A 111 9.44 -4.52 -16.08
C THR A 111 8.45 -5.06 -15.04
N ALA A 112 8.59 -6.33 -14.63
CA ALA A 112 7.71 -6.92 -13.63
C ALA A 112 7.77 -6.18 -12.28
N ILE A 113 8.97 -5.75 -11.87
CA ILE A 113 9.16 -4.96 -10.64
C ILE A 113 8.70 -3.52 -10.81
N SER A 114 9.09 -2.85 -11.91
CA SER A 114 8.66 -1.49 -12.21
C SER A 114 7.14 -1.35 -12.27
N ASN A 115 6.45 -2.32 -12.84
CA ASN A 115 4.98 -2.32 -12.90
C ASN A 115 4.33 -2.37 -11.51
N ILE A 116 4.96 -3.01 -10.53
CA ILE A 116 4.44 -3.03 -9.15
C ILE A 116 4.83 -1.74 -8.44
N VAL A 117 6.12 -1.41 -8.43
CA VAL A 117 6.68 -0.41 -7.54
C VAL A 117 6.45 1.02 -8.05
N PHE A 118 6.70 1.26 -9.33
CA PHE A 118 6.55 2.58 -9.95
C PHE A 118 5.13 2.81 -10.46
N ASN A 119 4.70 2.00 -11.44
CA ASN A 119 3.38 2.19 -12.06
C ASN A 119 2.24 1.97 -11.05
N GLY A 120 2.31 0.92 -10.22
CA GLY A 120 1.28 0.64 -9.21
C GLY A 120 1.15 1.76 -8.18
N THR A 121 2.27 2.33 -7.72
CA THR A 121 2.26 3.50 -6.84
C THR A 121 1.61 4.71 -7.50
N PHE A 122 1.92 4.96 -8.78
CA PHE A 122 1.32 6.04 -9.54
C PHE A 122 -0.20 5.83 -9.70
N TYR A 123 -0.63 4.62 -10.08
CA TYR A 123 -2.06 4.32 -10.29
C TYR A 123 -2.87 4.48 -8.99
N MET A 124 -2.38 3.95 -7.88
CA MET A 124 -3.02 4.12 -6.57
C MET A 124 -3.13 5.59 -6.16
N THR A 125 -2.03 6.33 -6.30
CA THR A 125 -1.96 7.76 -5.99
C THR A 125 -2.93 8.56 -6.86
N ASN A 126 -2.96 8.27 -8.16
CA ASN A 126 -3.81 8.96 -9.13
C ASN A 126 -5.30 8.70 -8.88
N ALA A 127 -5.71 7.43 -8.72
CA ALA A 127 -7.10 7.06 -8.50
C ALA A 127 -7.69 7.71 -7.22
N ILE A 128 -6.95 7.63 -6.11
CA ILE A 128 -7.41 8.20 -4.84
C ILE A 128 -7.31 9.73 -4.84
N GLY A 129 -6.23 10.29 -5.38
CA GLY A 129 -6.02 11.73 -5.46
C GLY A 129 -7.08 12.44 -6.29
N LYS A 130 -7.49 11.86 -7.43
CA LYS A 130 -8.61 12.38 -8.23
C LYS A 130 -9.91 12.48 -7.46
N ARG A 131 -10.22 11.49 -6.63
CA ARG A 131 -11.43 11.51 -5.81
C ARG A 131 -11.38 12.59 -4.73
N TRP A 132 -10.27 12.70 -4.02
CA TRP A 132 -10.11 13.78 -3.06
C TRP A 132 -10.27 15.16 -3.71
N LEU A 133 -9.71 15.37 -4.89
CA LEU A 133 -9.85 16.64 -5.62
C LEU A 133 -11.30 16.88 -6.07
N ALA A 134 -11.96 15.87 -6.64
CA ALA A 134 -13.33 15.98 -7.12
C ALA A 134 -14.33 16.30 -6.00
N GLU A 135 -14.10 15.78 -4.79
CA GLU A 135 -14.96 15.98 -3.62
C GLU A 135 -14.45 17.11 -2.69
N ASN A 136 -13.42 17.85 -3.09
CA ASN A 136 -12.78 18.90 -2.29
C ASN A 136 -12.35 18.40 -0.89
N LEU A 137 -11.83 17.17 -0.84
CA LEU A 137 -11.35 16.53 0.38
C LEU A 137 -9.82 16.67 0.52
N LYS A 138 -9.36 16.49 1.75
CA LYS A 138 -7.91 16.44 2.07
C LYS A 138 -7.53 15.02 2.46
N GLY A 139 -6.34 14.59 2.01
CA GLY A 139 -5.76 13.30 2.38
C GLY A 139 -4.25 13.39 2.49
N SER A 140 -3.66 12.35 3.08
CA SER A 140 -2.21 12.20 3.19
C SER A 140 -1.75 10.99 2.38
N ILE A 141 -0.67 11.13 1.62
CA ILE A 141 -0.04 10.05 0.88
C ILE A 141 1.36 9.84 1.44
N ILE A 142 1.67 8.60 1.79
CA ILE A 142 3.01 8.18 2.21
C ILE A 142 3.46 7.08 1.27
N SER A 143 4.71 7.14 0.80
CA SER A 143 5.34 6.09 0.00
C SER A 143 6.57 5.55 0.71
N ILE A 144 6.70 4.22 0.77
CA ILE A 144 7.88 3.56 1.35
C ILE A 144 8.97 3.50 0.28
N LEU A 145 9.98 4.31 0.50
CA LEU A 145 11.18 4.36 -0.34
C LEU A 145 12.23 3.32 0.10
N THR A 146 13.43 3.44 -0.43
CA THR A 146 14.60 2.64 -0.06
C THR A 146 15.84 3.52 0.02
N THR A 147 16.75 3.23 0.94
CA THR A 147 18.03 3.92 1.05
C THR A 147 18.98 3.63 -0.13
N TRP A 148 18.69 2.61 -0.93
CA TRP A 148 19.48 2.27 -2.12
C TRP A 148 19.42 3.31 -3.24
N ILE A 149 18.51 4.28 -3.17
CA ILE A 149 18.49 5.42 -4.09
C ILE A 149 19.68 6.36 -3.84
N ASP A 150 20.14 6.46 -2.60
CA ASP A 150 21.25 7.34 -2.21
C ASP A 150 22.60 6.59 -2.16
N SER A 151 22.61 5.37 -1.60
CA SER A 151 23.83 4.64 -1.28
C SER A 151 24.19 3.53 -2.27
N SER A 152 23.33 3.30 -3.29
CA SER A 152 23.32 2.11 -4.14
C SER A 152 23.30 0.79 -3.34
N GLY A 153 22.82 -0.28 -3.95
CA GLY A 153 22.80 -1.61 -3.34
C GLY A 153 23.03 -2.67 -4.40
N PRO A 154 23.95 -3.62 -4.17
CA PRO A 154 24.17 -4.70 -5.12
C PRO A 154 22.88 -5.50 -5.30
N TYR A 155 22.64 -5.97 -6.52
CA TYR A 155 21.53 -6.86 -6.88
C TYR A 155 20.12 -6.28 -6.72
N THR A 156 19.93 -4.97 -6.55
CA THR A 156 18.63 -4.36 -6.18
C THR A 156 18.12 -3.31 -7.18
N VAL A 157 18.77 -3.21 -8.34
CA VAL A 157 18.52 -2.17 -9.35
C VAL A 157 17.04 -1.97 -9.71
N PRO A 158 16.21 -3.02 -9.95
CA PRO A 158 14.81 -2.77 -10.32
C PRO A 158 14.02 -2.03 -9.25
N SER A 159 14.21 -2.41 -7.99
CA SER A 159 13.52 -1.76 -6.87
C SER A 159 14.07 -0.36 -6.61
N ALA A 160 15.38 -0.18 -6.65
CA ALA A 160 16.01 1.11 -6.44
C ALA A 160 15.55 2.15 -7.49
N MET A 161 15.67 1.82 -8.79
CA MET A 161 15.22 2.69 -9.88
C MET A 161 13.72 2.98 -9.88
N SER A 162 12.91 2.06 -9.34
CA SER A 162 11.46 2.25 -9.30
C SER A 162 10.99 3.07 -8.08
N LYS A 163 11.89 3.41 -7.18
CA LYS A 163 11.62 4.19 -5.95
C LYS A 163 12.35 5.54 -5.90
N SER A 164 13.17 5.82 -6.93
CA SER A 164 13.90 7.10 -7.09
C SER A 164 13.08 8.21 -7.73
#